data_a1f5c17730d6c9803d6c377c76482988
#
_entry.id   a1f5c17730d6c9803d6c377c76482988
#
_cell.length_a   1.000
_cell.length_b   1.000
_cell.length_c   1.000
_cell.angle_alpha   90.00
_cell.angle_beta   90.00
_cell.angle_gamma   90.00
#
_symmetry.space_group_name_H-M   'P 1'
#
loop_
_entity.id
_entity.type
_entity.pdbx_description
1 polymer ?
#
loop_
_entity_poly.entity_id
_entity_poly.type
_entity_poly.pdbx_seq_one_letter_code
_entity_poly.pdbx_strand_id
1 'polypeptide(L)'
;MTGTVLISTHDLEVAGPLRDAFKSAGYRVELVTPKEDLTGVDEPRLFILTGGLKNESAAIQARQARETNHIPVFGIARAGEDGIRKVARALDLQEVFPHPTDPKTVLLLGRTLIERNRLQEITGIIGETDPILEALERVVQIAPVNATVLVTGESGTGKELVARGIHALSPRRHKAFIAVNVAALSDTLLESELFGHEKGAFTGAIDARRGLFELAQGGTIFLDEIGEMPLNTQTKLLRVLEEREFYRVGGEKPIRVDVRVIAATNQELRRLVEVSEFRRDLYFRLNVLHIELPPLRERKDDIPLLVAEFIREASARHDRAFVGISGEAMRIIQDHDWPGNVRELRNLVESMVVLAPGRRIEAKDIPDEIRYPRSRGLLPAPIATAITQAGADGGGSLRPELEFVFRTLVNLRMDIDDLRRDFDRYRVEEDPGLVELPSREVFSGPSHGSWQNADLSEWDSENSAETREVPSTQPADEGLVIYRSGMTMDEVEKEAIQLTLQEVGGNRRKAAEQLGIGERT
;
A
#
# COMPACT_ATOMS: atom_id res chain seq x y z
N MET A 1 23.71 12.20 -6.79
CA MET A 1 24.14 13.42 -7.53
C MET A 1 23.03 14.44 -7.31
N THR A 2 23.39 15.63 -6.93
CA THR A 2 22.48 16.77 -6.81
C THR A 2 22.20 17.26 -8.23
N GLY A 3 20.95 17.28 -8.69
CA GLY A 3 20.58 17.68 -10.06
C GLY A 3 20.94 19.13 -10.39
N THR A 4 20.62 19.57 -11.60
CA THR A 4 20.98 20.89 -12.13
C THR A 4 19.94 21.94 -11.77
N VAL A 5 20.36 23.09 -11.24
CA VAL A 5 19.52 24.27 -11.01
C VAL A 5 19.82 25.30 -12.10
N LEU A 6 18.77 25.71 -12.80
CA LEU A 6 18.84 26.72 -13.86
C LEU A 6 18.53 28.09 -13.27
N ILE A 7 19.30 29.09 -13.62
CA ILE A 7 19.08 30.47 -13.18
C ILE A 7 19.12 31.37 -14.40
N SER A 8 18.06 32.15 -14.64
CA SER A 8 18.03 33.09 -15.77
C SER A 8 18.96 34.27 -15.53
N THR A 9 19.55 34.80 -16.61
CA THR A 9 20.49 35.91 -16.59
C THR A 9 19.85 37.27 -16.91
N HIS A 10 18.51 37.38 -16.73
CA HIS A 10 17.82 38.67 -16.92
C HIS A 10 18.25 39.75 -15.91
N ASP A 11 18.71 39.32 -14.74
CA ASP A 11 19.27 40.15 -13.70
C ASP A 11 20.50 39.49 -13.10
N LEU A 12 21.70 39.96 -13.49
CA LEU A 12 22.97 39.39 -13.06
C LEU A 12 23.31 39.71 -11.59
N GLU A 13 22.81 40.82 -11.06
CA GLU A 13 23.04 41.20 -9.66
C GLU A 13 22.34 40.22 -8.72
N VAL A 14 21.19 39.68 -9.12
CA VAL A 14 20.44 38.66 -8.40
C VAL A 14 20.94 37.25 -8.71
N ALA A 15 21.24 36.97 -9.98
CA ALA A 15 21.67 35.62 -10.43
C ALA A 15 23.04 35.20 -9.85
N GLY A 16 23.96 36.14 -9.66
CA GLY A 16 25.31 35.85 -9.13
C GLY A 16 25.28 35.25 -7.72
N PRO A 17 24.71 35.98 -6.72
CA PRO A 17 24.58 35.45 -5.36
C PRO A 17 23.79 34.14 -5.24
N LEU A 18 22.75 33.95 -6.04
CA LEU A 18 21.98 32.71 -6.08
C LEU A 18 22.84 31.55 -6.60
N ARG A 19 23.55 31.76 -7.72
CA ARG A 19 24.47 30.76 -8.26
C ARG A 19 25.48 30.29 -7.20
N ASP A 20 26.07 31.23 -6.47
CA ASP A 20 27.09 30.95 -5.47
C ASP A 20 26.50 30.22 -4.25
N ALA A 21 25.27 30.56 -3.86
CA ALA A 21 24.55 29.86 -2.80
C ALA A 21 24.25 28.40 -3.17
N PHE A 22 23.68 28.15 -4.35
CA PHE A 22 23.37 26.78 -4.79
C PHE A 22 24.63 25.95 -5.08
N LYS A 23 25.69 26.54 -5.65
CA LYS A 23 26.99 25.85 -5.84
C LYS A 23 27.63 25.46 -4.51
N SER A 24 27.63 26.34 -3.51
CA SER A 24 28.17 26.02 -2.18
C SER A 24 27.36 24.93 -1.46
N ALA A 25 26.08 24.77 -1.79
CA ALA A 25 25.23 23.68 -1.32
C ALA A 25 25.42 22.37 -2.11
N GLY A 26 26.30 22.34 -3.13
CA GLY A 26 26.65 21.15 -3.90
C GLY A 26 25.78 20.88 -5.13
N TYR A 27 24.95 21.83 -5.56
CA TYR A 27 24.16 21.72 -6.79
C TYR A 27 25.00 22.11 -8.02
N ARG A 28 24.73 21.45 -9.16
CA ARG A 28 25.17 21.94 -10.45
C ARG A 28 24.32 23.15 -10.81
N VAL A 29 24.93 24.27 -11.19
CA VAL A 29 24.19 25.47 -11.56
C VAL A 29 24.58 25.91 -12.95
N GLU A 30 23.56 26.07 -13.79
CA GLU A 30 23.70 26.59 -15.16
C GLU A 30 22.96 27.94 -15.26
N LEU A 31 23.66 28.91 -15.90
CA LEU A 31 23.10 30.23 -16.17
C LEU A 31 22.49 30.21 -17.56
N VAL A 32 21.20 30.55 -17.66
CA VAL A 32 20.43 30.51 -18.89
C VAL A 32 20.18 31.91 -19.41
N THR A 33 20.54 32.18 -20.66
CA THR A 33 20.27 33.47 -21.30
C THR A 33 18.78 33.57 -21.73
N PRO A 34 18.26 34.81 -21.92
CA PRO A 34 16.85 35.02 -22.26
C PRO A 34 16.35 34.35 -23.55
N LYS A 35 17.25 33.93 -24.42
CA LYS A 35 16.95 33.32 -25.73
C LYS A 35 17.34 31.85 -25.82
N GLU A 36 17.88 31.31 -24.77
CA GLU A 36 18.39 29.94 -24.71
C GLU A 36 17.28 28.93 -24.51
N ASP A 37 17.37 27.81 -25.25
CA ASP A 37 16.46 26.70 -25.12
C ASP A 37 16.86 25.82 -23.91
N LEU A 38 15.87 25.40 -23.12
CA LEU A 38 16.05 24.57 -21.93
C LEU A 38 16.12 23.06 -22.23
N THR A 39 15.96 22.65 -23.50
CA THR A 39 15.83 21.22 -23.87
C THR A 39 17.15 20.42 -23.80
N GLY A 40 18.30 21.08 -23.70
CA GLY A 40 19.62 20.44 -23.69
C GLY A 40 20.24 20.22 -22.30
N VAL A 41 19.55 20.56 -21.22
CA VAL A 41 20.14 20.50 -19.87
C VAL A 41 19.96 19.13 -19.25
N ASP A 42 21.06 18.63 -18.65
CA ASP A 42 21.10 17.34 -17.98
C ASP A 42 20.48 17.41 -16.57
N GLU A 43 19.45 16.60 -16.30
CA GLU A 43 18.72 16.49 -15.03
C GLU A 43 18.32 17.84 -14.39
N PRO A 44 17.56 18.72 -15.07
CA PRO A 44 17.13 19.98 -14.49
C PRO A 44 16.10 19.74 -13.39
N ARG A 45 16.30 20.35 -12.21
CA ARG A 45 15.47 20.13 -11.01
C ARG A 45 14.71 21.38 -10.54
N LEU A 46 15.20 22.55 -10.89
CA LEU A 46 14.60 23.83 -10.53
C LEU A 46 15.03 24.89 -11.54
N PHE A 47 14.11 25.75 -11.95
CA PHE A 47 14.40 26.94 -12.74
C PHE A 47 14.07 28.20 -11.95
N ILE A 48 15.01 29.14 -11.85
CA ILE A 48 14.84 30.41 -11.13
C ILE A 48 14.86 31.55 -12.14
N LEU A 49 13.71 32.23 -12.29
CA LEU A 49 13.57 33.41 -13.12
C LEU A 49 14.00 34.64 -12.35
N THR A 50 14.96 35.40 -12.87
CA THR A 50 15.41 36.70 -12.35
C THR A 50 14.96 37.84 -13.25
N GLY A 51 15.01 39.10 -12.76
CA GLY A 51 14.77 40.27 -13.59
C GLY A 51 13.31 40.67 -13.83
N GLY A 52 12.40 40.17 -13.00
CA GLY A 52 10.96 40.50 -13.03
C GLY A 52 10.11 39.52 -13.82
N LEU A 53 8.82 39.47 -13.51
CA LEU A 53 7.88 38.47 -14.01
C LEU A 53 7.06 38.94 -15.21
N LYS A 54 7.03 40.22 -15.49
CA LYS A 54 6.25 40.80 -16.61
C LYS A 54 6.99 40.83 -17.94
N ASN A 55 8.21 40.32 -17.96
CA ASN A 55 9.00 40.22 -19.18
C ASN A 55 8.49 39.07 -20.07
N GLU A 56 8.24 39.34 -21.36
CA GLU A 56 7.74 38.37 -22.33
C GLU A 56 8.69 37.17 -22.47
N SER A 57 10.01 37.40 -22.48
CA SER A 57 10.98 36.31 -22.55
C SER A 57 10.99 35.43 -21.29
N ALA A 58 10.77 36.01 -20.11
CA ALA A 58 10.62 35.27 -18.87
C ALA A 58 9.36 34.37 -18.88
N ALA A 59 8.25 34.91 -19.43
CA ALA A 59 7.02 34.14 -19.57
C ALA A 59 7.18 32.95 -20.54
N ILE A 60 7.90 33.14 -21.64
CA ILE A 60 8.20 32.04 -22.61
C ILE A 60 9.05 30.98 -21.94
N GLN A 61 10.13 31.36 -21.26
CA GLN A 61 11.01 30.41 -20.56
C GLN A 61 10.28 29.67 -19.42
N ALA A 62 9.40 30.34 -18.65
CA ALA A 62 8.59 29.68 -17.63
C ALA A 62 7.68 28.60 -18.22
N ARG A 63 6.99 28.92 -19.32
CA ARG A 63 6.13 27.95 -20.02
C ARG A 63 6.96 26.79 -20.56
N GLN A 64 8.08 27.06 -21.19
CA GLN A 64 8.96 26.01 -21.73
C GLN A 64 9.47 25.08 -20.61
N ALA A 65 9.90 25.63 -19.46
CA ALA A 65 10.33 24.85 -18.32
C ALA A 65 9.22 23.92 -17.81
N ARG A 66 7.99 24.42 -17.74
CA ARG A 66 6.81 23.69 -17.24
C ARG A 66 6.26 22.67 -18.23
N GLU A 67 5.98 23.12 -19.46
CA GLU A 67 5.26 22.31 -20.45
C GLU A 67 6.16 21.25 -21.12
N THR A 68 7.43 21.59 -21.38
CA THR A 68 8.35 20.68 -22.08
C THR A 68 9.17 19.83 -21.13
N ASN A 69 9.64 20.40 -20.03
CA ASN A 69 10.60 19.75 -19.14
C ASN A 69 10.02 19.39 -17.76
N HIS A 70 8.79 19.80 -17.47
CA HIS A 70 8.11 19.60 -16.16
C HIS A 70 8.93 20.10 -14.96
N ILE A 71 9.75 21.16 -15.15
CA ILE A 71 10.63 21.73 -14.13
C ILE A 71 9.84 22.74 -13.32
N PRO A 72 9.87 22.68 -11.97
CA PRO A 72 9.29 23.73 -11.14
C PRO A 72 10.02 25.06 -11.32
N VAL A 73 9.26 26.16 -11.31
CA VAL A 73 9.80 27.50 -11.59
C VAL A 73 9.59 28.40 -10.38
N PHE A 74 10.67 29.01 -9.91
CA PHE A 74 10.65 30.12 -8.95
C PHE A 74 10.80 31.44 -9.69
N GLY A 75 10.09 32.46 -9.22
CA GLY A 75 10.16 33.80 -9.77
C GLY A 75 10.73 34.82 -8.77
N ILE A 76 11.59 35.71 -9.22
CA ILE A 76 12.05 36.86 -8.43
C ILE A 76 11.48 38.12 -9.06
N ALA A 77 10.57 38.79 -8.32
CA ALA A 77 9.92 40.01 -8.75
C ALA A 77 10.90 41.17 -8.71
N ARG A 78 10.68 42.19 -9.56
CA ARG A 78 11.39 43.50 -9.43
C ARG A 78 10.84 44.34 -8.30
N ALA A 79 11.66 45.24 -7.80
CA ALA A 79 11.22 46.23 -6.83
C ALA A 79 10.08 47.11 -7.42
N GLY A 80 8.95 47.19 -6.70
CA GLY A 80 7.79 47.97 -7.15
C GLY A 80 6.94 47.31 -8.25
N GLU A 81 7.12 46.02 -8.52
CA GLU A 81 6.28 45.28 -9.47
C GLU A 81 4.92 44.97 -8.84
N ASP A 82 3.83 45.58 -9.37
CA ASP A 82 2.47 45.37 -8.89
C ASP A 82 1.82 44.13 -9.53
N GLY A 83 0.91 43.49 -8.80
CA GLY A 83 0.14 42.37 -9.32
C GLY A 83 0.90 41.04 -9.43
N ILE A 84 1.99 40.89 -8.69
CA ILE A 84 2.89 39.72 -8.67
C ILE A 84 2.13 38.41 -8.53
N ARG A 85 1.15 38.34 -7.61
CA ARG A 85 0.33 37.10 -7.40
C ARG A 85 -0.48 36.70 -8.63
N LYS A 86 -0.97 37.67 -9.40
CA LYS A 86 -1.73 37.41 -10.62
C LYS A 86 -0.84 36.89 -11.74
N VAL A 87 0.37 37.45 -11.87
CA VAL A 87 1.36 36.98 -12.85
C VAL A 87 1.92 35.60 -12.45
N ALA A 88 2.20 35.39 -11.17
CA ALA A 88 2.64 34.11 -10.65
C ALA A 88 1.66 32.96 -10.98
N ARG A 89 0.36 33.21 -10.76
CA ARG A 89 -0.69 32.24 -11.13
C ARG A 89 -0.80 32.02 -12.66
N ALA A 90 -0.65 33.11 -13.45
CA ALA A 90 -0.72 32.98 -14.90
C ALA A 90 0.47 32.22 -15.51
N LEU A 91 1.63 32.26 -14.87
CA LEU A 91 2.84 31.55 -15.24
C LEU A 91 3.01 30.21 -14.50
N ASP A 92 2.07 29.87 -13.62
CA ASP A 92 2.11 28.67 -12.78
C ASP A 92 3.44 28.52 -12.03
N LEU A 93 3.88 29.62 -11.36
CA LEU A 93 5.11 29.61 -10.57
C LEU A 93 4.87 28.96 -9.23
N GLN A 94 5.79 28.10 -8.80
CA GLN A 94 5.73 27.42 -7.51
C GLN A 94 5.91 28.39 -6.35
N GLU A 95 6.82 29.36 -6.50
CA GLU A 95 7.09 30.36 -5.47
C GLU A 95 7.54 31.68 -6.11
N VAL A 96 7.24 32.79 -5.46
CA VAL A 96 7.66 34.13 -5.90
C VAL A 96 8.26 34.93 -4.76
N PHE A 97 9.47 35.40 -4.96
CA PHE A 97 10.22 36.20 -3.97
C PHE A 97 10.19 37.67 -4.32
N PRO A 98 9.94 38.55 -3.35
CA PRO A 98 10.06 40.01 -3.53
C PRO A 98 11.53 40.42 -3.61
N HIS A 99 11.84 41.48 -4.35
CA HIS A 99 13.16 42.10 -4.34
C HIS A 99 13.25 43.21 -3.24
N PRO A 100 14.33 43.27 -2.45
CA PRO A 100 15.51 42.42 -2.42
C PRO A 100 15.25 41.06 -1.75
N THR A 101 15.82 39.99 -2.32
CA THR A 101 15.63 38.61 -1.84
C THR A 101 16.92 38.12 -1.22
N ASP A 102 16.83 37.49 -0.06
CA ASP A 102 17.95 36.77 0.54
C ASP A 102 18.20 35.43 -0.23
N PRO A 103 19.38 35.24 -0.84
CA PRO A 103 19.73 34.02 -1.55
C PRO A 103 19.63 32.74 -0.69
N LYS A 104 19.81 32.87 0.64
CA LYS A 104 19.69 31.72 1.56
C LYS A 104 18.25 31.24 1.69
N THR A 105 17.28 32.16 1.67
CA THR A 105 15.85 31.81 1.69
C THR A 105 15.45 31.07 0.43
N VAL A 106 15.88 31.57 -0.76
CA VAL A 106 15.62 30.90 -2.04
C VAL A 106 16.28 29.52 -2.09
N LEU A 107 17.51 29.39 -1.59
CA LEU A 107 18.22 28.11 -1.49
C LEU A 107 17.47 27.13 -0.59
N LEU A 108 17.01 27.57 0.59
CA LEU A 108 16.29 26.71 1.54
C LEU A 108 15.01 26.13 0.91
N LEU A 109 14.17 26.99 0.34
CA LEU A 109 12.93 26.58 -0.31
C LEU A 109 13.18 25.75 -1.57
N GLY A 110 14.16 26.14 -2.39
CA GLY A 110 14.56 25.39 -3.58
C GLY A 110 15.07 23.98 -3.25
N ARG A 111 15.87 23.86 -2.19
CA ARG A 111 16.34 22.56 -1.70
C ARG A 111 15.17 21.67 -1.23
N THR A 112 14.27 22.21 -0.44
CA THR A 112 13.08 21.48 0.05
C THR A 112 12.24 20.99 -1.12
N LEU A 113 12.00 21.83 -2.12
CA LEU A 113 11.24 21.46 -3.33
C LEU A 113 11.95 20.36 -4.14
N ILE A 114 13.24 20.50 -4.38
CA ILE A 114 14.02 19.50 -5.13
C ILE A 114 14.01 18.14 -4.42
N GLU A 115 14.24 18.11 -3.11
CA GLU A 115 14.23 16.86 -2.33
C GLU A 115 12.82 16.26 -2.22
N ARG A 116 11.77 17.10 -2.16
CA ARG A 116 10.37 16.64 -2.20
C ARG A 116 10.03 15.97 -3.54
N ASN A 117 10.36 16.62 -4.65
CA ASN A 117 10.11 16.04 -5.98
C ASN A 117 10.89 14.73 -6.18
N ARG A 118 12.14 14.71 -5.71
CA ARG A 118 12.95 13.50 -5.71
C ARG A 118 12.32 12.38 -4.86
N LEU A 119 11.76 12.74 -3.71
CA LEU A 119 11.05 11.79 -2.86
C LEU A 119 9.85 11.19 -3.60
N GLN A 120 9.04 12.02 -4.28
CA GLN A 120 7.91 11.57 -5.08
C GLN A 120 8.34 10.64 -6.22
N GLU A 121 9.42 10.98 -6.94
CA GLU A 121 10.01 10.12 -7.99
C GLU A 121 10.46 8.75 -7.46
N ILE A 122 11.16 8.72 -6.31
CA ILE A 122 11.69 7.48 -5.73
C ILE A 122 10.58 6.59 -5.16
N THR A 123 9.56 7.21 -4.54
CA THR A 123 8.52 6.48 -3.81
C THR A 123 7.28 6.21 -4.63
N GLY A 124 7.06 6.94 -5.72
CA GLY A 124 5.82 6.92 -6.48
C GLY A 124 4.63 7.54 -5.73
N ILE A 125 4.87 8.34 -4.68
CA ILE A 125 3.81 9.07 -3.99
C ILE A 125 3.32 10.21 -4.89
N ILE A 126 2.02 10.22 -5.17
CA ILE A 126 1.37 11.20 -6.02
C ILE A 126 0.51 12.11 -5.16
N GLY A 127 0.61 13.42 -5.40
CA GLY A 127 -0.21 14.45 -4.77
C GLY A 127 0.42 15.83 -4.86
N GLU A 128 -0.43 16.84 -4.98
CA GLU A 128 -0.09 18.26 -5.09
C GLU A 128 -0.86 19.12 -4.10
N THR A 129 -1.79 18.53 -3.34
CA THR A 129 -2.56 19.26 -2.31
C THR A 129 -1.68 19.58 -1.10
N ASP A 130 -1.99 20.69 -0.42
CA ASP A 130 -1.22 21.16 0.75
C ASP A 130 -1.03 20.07 1.82
N PRO A 131 -2.07 19.29 2.22
CA PRO A 131 -1.90 18.29 3.27
C PRO A 131 -0.86 17.20 2.96
N ILE A 132 -0.80 16.72 1.71
CA ILE A 132 0.21 15.72 1.34
C ILE A 132 1.59 16.36 1.16
N LEU A 133 1.66 17.61 0.64
CA LEU A 133 2.92 18.32 0.49
C LEU A 133 3.57 18.60 1.84
N GLU A 134 2.80 19.03 2.86
CA GLU A 134 3.30 19.21 4.23
C GLU A 134 3.84 17.89 4.83
N ALA A 135 3.14 16.77 4.61
CA ALA A 135 3.62 15.47 5.06
C ALA A 135 4.95 15.09 4.38
N LEU A 136 5.08 15.30 3.05
CA LEU A 136 6.30 15.04 2.30
C LEU A 136 7.46 15.96 2.72
N GLU A 137 7.20 17.22 3.02
CA GLU A 137 8.21 18.14 3.55
C GLU A 137 8.73 17.69 4.91
N ARG A 138 7.86 17.20 5.80
CA ARG A 138 8.27 16.58 7.06
C ARG A 138 9.15 15.35 6.83
N VAL A 139 8.83 14.52 5.83
CA VAL A 139 9.67 13.38 5.43
C VAL A 139 11.07 13.85 5.06
N VAL A 140 11.20 14.88 4.21
CA VAL A 140 12.49 15.45 3.79
C VAL A 140 13.30 15.97 4.99
N GLN A 141 12.65 16.65 5.93
CA GLN A 141 13.29 17.18 7.14
C GLN A 141 13.76 16.08 8.10
N ILE A 142 12.97 15.01 8.24
CA ILE A 142 13.21 13.90 9.19
C ILE A 142 14.20 12.88 8.62
N ALA A 143 14.24 12.67 7.33
CA ALA A 143 15.03 11.61 6.71
C ALA A 143 16.53 11.64 7.10
N PRO A 144 17.23 12.79 7.16
CA PRO A 144 18.64 12.82 7.55
C PRO A 144 18.89 12.51 9.03
N VAL A 145 17.86 12.63 9.88
CA VAL A 145 17.99 12.47 11.33
C VAL A 145 17.96 10.99 11.70
N ASN A 146 18.95 10.53 12.48
CA ASN A 146 19.01 9.13 12.92
C ASN A 146 18.21 8.94 14.22
N ALA A 147 16.89 9.14 14.15
CA ALA A 147 15.95 8.93 15.25
C ALA A 147 14.80 8.03 14.81
N THR A 148 14.07 7.48 15.78
CA THR A 148 12.85 6.71 15.56
C THR A 148 11.78 7.60 14.96
N VAL A 149 11.05 7.08 13.97
CA VAL A 149 9.96 7.77 13.30
C VAL A 149 8.68 6.98 13.45
N LEU A 150 7.61 7.64 13.87
CA LEU A 150 6.26 7.10 13.89
C LEU A 150 5.46 7.70 12.75
N VAL A 151 4.94 6.86 11.86
CA VAL A 151 4.07 7.23 10.74
C VAL A 151 2.64 6.80 11.06
N THR A 152 1.74 7.76 11.17
CA THR A 152 0.31 7.48 11.42
C THR A 152 -0.53 7.83 10.20
N GLY A 153 -1.68 7.22 10.09
CA GLY A 153 -2.66 7.46 9.03
C GLY A 153 -3.52 6.22 8.77
N GLU A 154 -4.65 6.44 8.18
CA GLU A 154 -5.59 5.36 7.86
C GLU A 154 -4.97 4.26 6.98
N SER A 155 -5.60 3.09 6.95
CA SER A 155 -5.18 2.01 6.04
C SER A 155 -5.24 2.48 4.58
N GLY A 156 -4.23 2.11 3.77
CA GLY A 156 -4.18 2.46 2.36
C GLY A 156 -3.75 3.90 2.03
N THR A 157 -3.27 4.71 2.99
CA THR A 157 -2.78 6.09 2.74
C THR A 157 -1.36 6.16 2.15
N GLY A 158 -0.58 5.05 2.21
CA GLY A 158 0.78 4.98 1.68
C GLY A 158 1.89 5.06 2.74
N LYS A 159 1.63 4.62 3.99
CA LYS A 159 2.61 4.63 5.10
C LYS A 159 3.93 3.94 4.75
N GLU A 160 3.88 2.81 4.05
CA GLU A 160 5.09 2.09 3.61
C GLU A 160 5.91 2.89 2.59
N LEU A 161 5.26 3.56 1.62
CA LEU A 161 5.95 4.41 0.65
C LEU A 161 6.71 5.54 1.34
N VAL A 162 6.10 6.15 2.36
CA VAL A 162 6.75 7.16 3.19
C VAL A 162 7.96 6.58 3.95
N ALA A 163 7.84 5.39 4.53
CA ALA A 163 8.95 4.74 5.23
C ALA A 163 10.12 4.43 4.28
N ARG A 164 9.84 3.96 3.06
CA ARG A 164 10.85 3.77 2.00
C ARG A 164 11.50 5.10 1.60
N GLY A 165 10.72 6.18 1.50
CA GLY A 165 11.22 7.52 1.22
C GLY A 165 12.15 8.04 2.31
N ILE A 166 11.79 7.89 3.59
CA ILE A 166 12.64 8.25 4.72
C ILE A 166 13.98 7.51 4.66
N HIS A 167 13.96 6.22 4.33
CA HIS A 167 15.19 5.44 4.17
C HIS A 167 16.02 5.93 2.98
N ALA A 168 15.41 6.12 1.81
CA ALA A 168 16.07 6.53 0.57
C ALA A 168 16.75 7.91 0.65
N LEU A 169 16.19 8.83 1.44
CA LEU A 169 16.79 10.16 1.70
C LEU A 169 17.72 10.17 2.94
N SER A 170 17.87 9.05 3.65
CA SER A 170 18.69 8.95 4.86
C SER A 170 20.17 8.72 4.55
N PRO A 171 21.08 8.94 5.54
CA PRO A 171 22.47 8.49 5.45
C PRO A 171 22.62 6.98 5.26
N ARG A 172 21.57 6.18 5.62
CA ARG A 172 21.56 4.71 5.52
C ARG A 172 20.97 4.19 4.19
N ARG A 173 20.74 5.05 3.19
CA ARG A 173 20.08 4.70 1.89
C ARG A 173 20.71 3.56 1.11
N HIS A 174 22.00 3.26 1.35
CA HIS A 174 22.75 2.17 0.69
C HIS A 174 22.84 0.90 1.57
N LYS A 175 22.11 0.87 2.68
CA LYS A 175 22.02 -0.27 3.62
C LYS A 175 20.68 -0.97 3.48
N ALA A 176 20.53 -2.09 4.17
CA ALA A 176 19.29 -2.85 4.14
C ALA A 176 18.08 -2.04 4.63
N PHE A 177 16.96 -2.16 3.94
CA PHE A 177 15.63 -1.76 4.38
C PHE A 177 14.79 -3.01 4.53
N ILE A 178 14.41 -3.34 5.76
CA ILE A 178 13.62 -4.54 6.06
C ILE A 178 12.24 -4.10 6.53
N ALA A 179 11.20 -4.51 5.81
CA ALA A 179 9.81 -4.23 6.14
C ALA A 179 9.15 -5.48 6.76
N VAL A 180 8.41 -5.26 7.82
CA VAL A 180 7.67 -6.31 8.55
C VAL A 180 6.27 -5.81 8.83
N ASN A 181 5.27 -6.56 8.44
CA ASN A 181 3.90 -6.33 8.88
C ASN A 181 3.65 -7.16 10.14
N VAL A 182 3.44 -6.46 11.27
CA VAL A 182 3.25 -7.08 12.59
C VAL A 182 1.96 -7.89 12.63
N ALA A 183 0.89 -7.41 12.02
CA ALA A 183 -0.42 -8.06 12.02
C ALA A 183 -0.49 -9.33 11.14
N ALA A 184 0.50 -9.55 10.25
CA ALA A 184 0.50 -10.69 9.34
C ALA A 184 1.00 -12.00 9.96
N LEU A 185 1.58 -11.96 11.17
CA LEU A 185 2.23 -13.09 11.83
C LEU A 185 1.55 -13.41 13.16
N SER A 186 1.49 -14.68 13.53
CA SER A 186 1.11 -15.06 14.89
C SER A 186 2.18 -14.62 15.90
N ASP A 187 1.80 -14.40 17.16
CA ASP A 187 2.65 -13.87 18.22
C ASP A 187 4.01 -14.57 18.34
N THR A 188 3.98 -15.91 18.32
CA THR A 188 5.20 -16.76 18.44
C THR A 188 6.09 -16.66 17.20
N LEU A 189 5.50 -16.56 16.02
CA LEU A 189 6.24 -16.38 14.77
C LEU A 189 6.81 -14.97 14.68
N LEU A 190 6.05 -13.95 15.04
CA LEU A 190 6.50 -12.56 15.04
C LEU A 190 7.74 -12.38 15.89
N GLU A 191 7.73 -12.92 17.13
CA GLU A 191 8.87 -12.82 18.04
C GLU A 191 10.10 -13.53 17.47
N SER A 192 9.91 -14.75 16.92
CA SER A 192 10.96 -15.53 16.29
C SER A 192 11.53 -14.87 15.02
N GLU A 193 10.70 -14.26 14.19
CA GLU A 193 11.16 -13.54 12.99
C GLU A 193 11.91 -12.26 13.37
N LEU A 194 11.38 -11.45 14.28
CA LEU A 194 12.02 -10.18 14.67
C LEU A 194 13.37 -10.40 15.35
N PHE A 195 13.44 -11.30 16.36
CA PHE A 195 14.60 -11.45 17.23
C PHE A 195 15.43 -12.71 16.94
N GLY A 196 14.94 -13.62 16.09
CA GLY A 196 15.58 -14.90 15.86
C GLY A 196 15.36 -15.89 17.01
N HIS A 197 15.81 -17.12 16.83
CA HIS A 197 15.70 -18.16 17.85
C HIS A 197 16.94 -19.04 17.89
N GLU A 198 17.19 -19.61 19.05
CA GLU A 198 18.18 -20.66 19.24
C GLU A 198 17.54 -22.02 18.98
N LYS A 199 18.37 -23.02 18.67
CA LYS A 199 17.93 -24.40 18.48
C LYS A 199 17.19 -24.92 19.71
N GLY A 200 15.97 -25.47 19.51
CA GLY A 200 15.13 -25.99 20.60
C GLY A 200 14.32 -24.93 21.36
N ALA A 201 14.26 -23.70 20.91
CA ALA A 201 13.53 -22.61 21.59
C ALA A 201 12.02 -22.84 21.66
N PHE A 202 11.45 -23.56 20.70
CA PHE A 202 10.02 -23.96 20.64
C PHE A 202 9.86 -25.24 19.82
N THR A 203 8.67 -25.84 19.86
CA THR A 203 8.33 -27.05 19.07
C THR A 203 8.42 -26.71 17.58
N GLY A 204 9.47 -27.20 16.90
CA GLY A 204 9.77 -26.91 15.48
C GLY A 204 11.05 -26.09 15.27
N ALA A 205 11.70 -25.57 16.29
CA ALA A 205 13.01 -24.91 16.19
C ALA A 205 14.15 -25.93 16.03
N ILE A 206 14.30 -26.49 14.82
CA ILE A 206 15.30 -27.52 14.52
C ILE A 206 16.70 -26.94 14.52
N ASP A 207 16.87 -25.72 13.98
CA ASP A 207 18.14 -25.00 13.91
C ASP A 207 18.00 -23.58 14.45
N ALA A 208 19.13 -22.94 14.77
CA ALA A 208 19.13 -21.53 15.17
C ALA A 208 18.96 -20.63 13.94
N ARG A 209 18.13 -19.58 14.05
CA ARG A 209 17.87 -18.62 12.96
C ARG A 209 18.10 -17.18 13.43
N ARG A 210 18.74 -16.38 12.56
CA ARG A 210 18.94 -14.94 12.80
C ARG A 210 17.63 -14.19 12.63
N GLY A 211 17.39 -13.21 13.52
CA GLY A 211 16.21 -12.35 13.44
C GLY A 211 16.39 -11.17 12.47
N LEU A 212 15.27 -10.54 12.12
CA LEU A 212 15.22 -9.40 11.19
C LEU A 212 15.98 -8.18 11.74
N PHE A 213 16.06 -7.99 13.06
CA PHE A 213 16.93 -6.96 13.66
C PHE A 213 18.42 -7.22 13.39
N GLU A 214 18.88 -8.48 13.37
CA GLU A 214 20.25 -8.82 13.00
C GLU A 214 20.50 -8.55 11.50
N LEU A 215 19.54 -8.89 10.64
CA LEU A 215 19.62 -8.68 9.19
C LEU A 215 19.59 -7.19 8.83
N ALA A 216 18.88 -6.37 9.62
CA ALA A 216 18.80 -4.91 9.45
C ALA A 216 20.03 -4.15 9.96
N GLN A 217 21.08 -4.84 10.44
CA GLN A 217 22.28 -4.22 11.03
C GLN A 217 22.88 -3.12 10.14
N GLY A 218 23.04 -1.92 10.69
CA GLY A 218 23.52 -0.72 9.99
C GLY A 218 22.49 -0.06 9.07
N GLY A 219 21.33 -0.69 8.88
CA GLY A 219 20.24 -0.28 7.99
C GLY A 219 19.03 0.30 8.71
N THR A 220 17.85 0.00 8.17
CA THR A 220 16.55 0.47 8.67
C THR A 220 15.58 -0.71 8.75
N ILE A 221 14.84 -0.82 9.84
CA ILE A 221 13.68 -1.72 9.95
C ILE A 221 12.39 -0.89 9.95
N PHE A 222 11.42 -1.32 9.19
CA PHE A 222 10.07 -0.76 9.13
C PHE A 222 9.09 -1.75 9.73
N LEU A 223 8.38 -1.33 10.78
CA LEU A 223 7.39 -2.11 11.50
C LEU A 223 6.01 -1.55 11.16
N ASP A 224 5.28 -2.19 10.26
CA ASP A 224 3.92 -1.81 9.92
C ASP A 224 2.92 -2.39 10.89
N GLU A 225 1.82 -1.67 11.14
CA GLU A 225 0.74 -2.00 12.08
C GLU A 225 1.29 -2.30 13.50
N ILE A 226 2.17 -1.40 14.02
CA ILE A 226 2.81 -1.54 15.33
C ILE A 226 1.81 -1.64 16.48
N GLY A 227 0.59 -1.13 16.33
CA GLY A 227 -0.49 -1.21 17.31
C GLY A 227 -0.96 -2.64 17.59
N GLU A 228 -0.75 -3.56 16.65
CA GLU A 228 -1.09 -4.99 16.78
C GLU A 228 -0.01 -5.82 17.49
N MET A 229 1.09 -5.18 17.94
CA MET A 229 2.21 -5.89 18.54
C MET A 229 1.85 -6.43 19.93
N PRO A 230 2.07 -7.73 20.23
CA PRO A 230 1.80 -8.31 21.54
C PRO A 230 2.68 -7.68 22.64
N LEU A 231 2.16 -7.54 23.86
CA LEU A 231 2.84 -6.89 25.00
C LEU A 231 4.23 -7.46 25.31
N ASN A 232 4.40 -8.78 25.16
CA ASN A 232 5.70 -9.43 25.36
C ASN A 232 6.73 -8.96 24.33
N THR A 233 6.32 -8.86 23.06
CA THR A 233 7.15 -8.39 21.96
C THR A 233 7.45 -6.89 22.10
N GLN A 234 6.46 -6.09 22.58
CA GLN A 234 6.67 -4.68 22.90
C GLN A 234 7.80 -4.47 23.92
N THR A 235 7.90 -5.33 24.94
CA THR A 235 8.98 -5.27 25.96
C THR A 235 10.35 -5.52 25.34
N LYS A 236 10.47 -6.46 24.40
CA LYS A 236 11.74 -6.73 23.70
C LYS A 236 12.10 -5.59 22.72
N LEU A 237 11.11 -5.04 22.02
CA LEU A 237 11.32 -3.88 21.14
C LEU A 237 11.82 -2.67 21.94
N LEU A 238 11.27 -2.41 23.13
CA LEU A 238 11.72 -1.33 23.99
C LEU A 238 13.22 -1.45 24.31
N ARG A 239 13.72 -2.64 24.63
CA ARG A 239 15.16 -2.88 24.85
C ARG A 239 15.99 -2.56 23.61
N VAL A 240 15.53 -2.95 22.41
CA VAL A 240 16.24 -2.59 21.16
C VAL A 240 16.34 -1.08 21.00
N LEU A 241 15.26 -0.34 21.31
CA LEU A 241 15.21 1.11 21.17
C LEU A 241 16.06 1.86 22.21
N GLU A 242 16.21 1.32 23.43
CA GLU A 242 16.93 1.94 24.54
C GLU A 242 18.37 1.49 24.65
N GLU A 243 18.58 0.18 24.70
CA GLU A 243 19.86 -0.44 24.98
C GLU A 243 20.62 -0.83 23.69
N ARG A 244 19.91 -0.82 22.52
CA ARG A 244 20.43 -1.29 21.22
C ARG A 244 20.91 -2.74 21.28
N GLU A 245 20.23 -3.54 22.10
CA GLU A 245 20.50 -4.96 22.24
C GLU A 245 19.22 -5.76 22.50
N PHE A 246 19.27 -7.04 22.19
CA PHE A 246 18.17 -7.98 22.44
C PHE A 246 18.72 -9.40 22.60
N TYR A 247 17.83 -10.34 22.96
CA TYR A 247 18.12 -11.76 23.08
C TYR A 247 17.29 -12.53 22.06
N ARG A 248 17.87 -13.57 21.45
CA ARG A 248 17.09 -14.52 20.66
C ARG A 248 16.10 -15.26 21.53
N VAL A 249 15.03 -15.77 20.94
CA VAL A 249 14.08 -16.65 21.65
C VAL A 249 14.82 -17.90 22.12
N GLY A 250 14.78 -18.19 23.42
CA GLY A 250 15.53 -19.29 24.04
C GLY A 250 17.03 -19.03 24.19
N GLY A 251 17.53 -17.83 23.89
CA GLY A 251 18.93 -17.46 24.00
C GLY A 251 19.25 -16.61 25.24
N GLU A 252 20.46 -16.73 25.77
CA GLU A 252 20.94 -15.94 26.92
C GLU A 252 21.99 -14.90 26.53
N LYS A 253 22.48 -14.90 25.30
CA LYS A 253 23.52 -13.98 24.85
C LYS A 253 22.89 -12.69 24.30
N PRO A 254 23.29 -11.49 24.81
CA PRO A 254 22.85 -10.23 24.26
C PRO A 254 23.48 -10.00 22.87
N ILE A 255 22.66 -9.57 21.92
CA ILE A 255 23.06 -9.23 20.55
C ILE A 255 22.90 -7.72 20.39
N ARG A 256 23.99 -7.02 20.10
CA ARG A 256 23.99 -5.57 19.85
C ARG A 256 23.70 -5.26 18.41
N VAL A 257 22.82 -4.28 18.19
CA VAL A 257 22.42 -3.84 16.85
C VAL A 257 22.37 -2.32 16.74
N ASP A 258 22.79 -1.83 15.59
CA ASP A 258 22.62 -0.43 15.18
C ASP A 258 21.61 -0.36 14.02
N VAL A 259 20.35 -0.21 14.36
CA VAL A 259 19.23 -0.18 13.39
C VAL A 259 18.40 1.07 13.60
N ARG A 260 18.05 1.76 12.50
CA ARG A 260 17.05 2.82 12.53
C ARG A 260 15.66 2.19 12.49
N VAL A 261 14.78 2.56 13.40
CA VAL A 261 13.40 2.05 13.46
C VAL A 261 12.44 3.08 12.90
N ILE A 262 11.59 2.65 11.98
CA ILE A 262 10.42 3.38 11.50
C ILE A 262 9.21 2.51 11.83
N ALA A 263 8.25 3.03 12.58
CA ALA A 263 7.02 2.33 12.93
C ALA A 263 5.83 2.98 12.25
N ALA A 264 4.84 2.19 11.83
CA ALA A 264 3.60 2.70 11.26
C ALA A 264 2.38 2.07 11.91
N THR A 265 1.28 2.82 11.96
CA THR A 265 -0.01 2.32 12.45
C THR A 265 -1.17 3.13 11.90
N ASN A 266 -2.33 2.48 11.79
CA ASN A 266 -3.62 3.12 11.55
C ASN A 266 -4.42 3.34 12.84
N GLN A 267 -3.94 2.83 13.99
CA GLN A 267 -4.59 2.91 15.28
C GLN A 267 -4.11 4.12 16.09
N GLU A 268 -4.95 4.61 16.96
CA GLU A 268 -4.60 5.65 17.92
C GLU A 268 -3.87 5.03 19.12
N LEU A 269 -2.51 5.01 19.06
CA LEU A 269 -1.69 4.39 20.11
C LEU A 269 -1.94 4.95 21.51
N ARG A 270 -2.34 6.23 21.65
CA ARG A 270 -2.69 6.81 22.95
C ARG A 270 -3.85 6.09 23.59
N ARG A 271 -4.88 5.79 22.80
CA ARG A 271 -6.04 5.02 23.26
C ARG A 271 -5.65 3.61 23.67
N LEU A 272 -4.78 2.94 22.91
CA LEU A 272 -4.27 1.61 23.27
C LEU A 272 -3.48 1.64 24.58
N VAL A 273 -2.74 2.73 24.86
CA VAL A 273 -2.06 2.93 26.16
C VAL A 273 -3.06 3.06 27.29
N GLU A 274 -4.17 3.77 27.11
CA GLU A 274 -5.23 3.94 28.12
C GLU A 274 -5.90 2.61 28.49
N VAL A 275 -6.13 1.72 27.49
CA VAL A 275 -6.71 0.40 27.73
C VAL A 275 -5.67 -0.69 28.03
N SER A 276 -4.39 -0.31 28.21
CA SER A 276 -3.28 -1.21 28.56
C SER A 276 -2.95 -2.27 27.48
N GLU A 277 -3.35 -2.06 26.23
CA GLU A 277 -2.98 -2.89 25.08
C GLU A 277 -1.64 -2.46 24.46
N PHE A 278 -1.19 -1.24 24.74
CA PHE A 278 0.11 -0.74 24.34
C PHE A 278 0.85 -0.14 25.53
N ARG A 279 2.16 -0.39 25.64
CA ARG A 279 2.98 0.12 26.74
C ARG A 279 3.25 1.61 26.57
N ARG A 280 3.08 2.36 27.66
CA ARG A 280 3.32 3.80 27.70
C ARG A 280 4.78 4.17 27.43
N ASP A 281 5.73 3.41 27.98
CA ASP A 281 7.17 3.63 27.80
C ASP A 281 7.57 3.46 26.33
N LEU A 282 7.10 2.41 25.66
CA LEU A 282 7.34 2.16 24.25
C LEU A 282 6.72 3.26 23.37
N TYR A 283 5.49 3.72 23.68
CA TYR A 283 4.86 4.82 22.96
C TYR A 283 5.75 6.07 22.92
N PHE A 284 6.29 6.51 24.06
CA PHE A 284 7.16 7.69 24.09
C PHE A 284 8.49 7.47 23.37
N ARG A 285 8.98 6.24 23.30
CA ARG A 285 10.22 5.92 22.60
C ARG A 285 10.03 5.82 21.08
N LEU A 286 8.85 5.44 20.62
CA LEU A 286 8.49 5.43 19.21
C LEU A 286 8.12 6.82 18.69
N ASN A 287 7.37 7.60 19.46
CA ASN A 287 6.86 8.91 19.07
C ASN A 287 7.88 10.06 19.30
N VAL A 288 9.10 9.88 18.76
CA VAL A 288 10.16 10.92 18.81
C VAL A 288 9.98 11.89 17.63
N LEU A 289 9.84 11.37 16.42
CA LEU A 289 9.52 12.13 15.22
C LEU A 289 8.22 11.56 14.64
N HIS A 290 7.25 12.43 14.39
CA HIS A 290 5.92 12.03 13.96
C HIS A 290 5.59 12.58 12.59
N ILE A 291 5.04 11.71 11.74
CA ILE A 291 4.49 12.03 10.43
C ILE A 291 3.07 11.49 10.37
N GLU A 292 2.13 12.35 10.09
CA GLU A 292 0.73 11.98 9.87
C GLU A 292 0.40 12.08 8.39
N LEU A 293 -0.16 11.02 7.83
CA LEU A 293 -0.58 10.99 6.43
C LEU A 293 -2.07 11.32 6.33
N PRO A 294 -2.44 12.30 5.52
CA PRO A 294 -3.83 12.68 5.35
C PRO A 294 -4.60 11.56 4.64
N PRO A 295 -5.85 11.29 5.06
CA PRO A 295 -6.75 10.41 4.33
C PRO A 295 -7.14 11.04 2.98
N LEU A 296 -7.55 10.21 2.03
CA LEU A 296 -7.82 10.65 0.66
C LEU A 296 -8.96 11.67 0.56
N ARG A 297 -9.94 11.61 1.48
CA ARG A 297 -11.04 12.59 1.58
C ARG A 297 -10.59 14.03 1.90
N GLU A 298 -9.41 14.19 2.49
CA GLU A 298 -8.81 15.51 2.79
C GLU A 298 -7.94 16.04 1.64
N ARG A 299 -7.72 15.22 0.59
CA ARG A 299 -6.95 15.57 -0.61
C ARG A 299 -7.66 15.17 -1.89
N LYS A 300 -8.95 15.48 -1.99
CA LYS A 300 -9.80 15.11 -3.13
C LYS A 300 -9.31 15.66 -4.47
N ASP A 301 -8.59 16.78 -4.46
CA ASP A 301 -8.01 17.37 -5.67
C ASP A 301 -6.83 16.54 -6.23
N ASP A 302 -6.25 15.64 -5.43
CA ASP A 302 -5.24 14.69 -5.91
C ASP A 302 -5.86 13.48 -6.64
N ILE A 303 -7.16 13.21 -6.47
CA ILE A 303 -7.83 12.04 -7.03
C ILE A 303 -7.69 11.95 -8.57
N PRO A 304 -7.89 13.01 -9.36
CA PRO A 304 -7.71 12.94 -10.81
C PRO A 304 -6.29 12.54 -11.22
N LEU A 305 -5.26 13.02 -10.51
CA LEU A 305 -3.85 12.68 -10.75
C LEU A 305 -3.60 11.20 -10.43
N LEU A 306 -4.09 10.73 -9.28
CA LEU A 306 -4.00 9.33 -8.88
C LEU A 306 -4.69 8.41 -9.89
N VAL A 307 -5.90 8.76 -10.30
CA VAL A 307 -6.67 7.98 -11.30
C VAL A 307 -5.92 7.92 -12.62
N ALA A 308 -5.38 9.04 -13.12
CA ALA A 308 -4.63 9.07 -14.37
C ALA A 308 -3.40 8.15 -14.32
N GLU A 309 -2.65 8.18 -13.23
CA GLU A 309 -1.48 7.33 -13.05
C GLU A 309 -1.85 5.85 -12.91
N PHE A 310 -2.88 5.52 -12.12
CA PHE A 310 -3.32 4.13 -11.97
C PHE A 310 -3.87 3.54 -13.28
N ILE A 311 -4.53 4.36 -14.11
CA ILE A 311 -4.93 3.95 -15.46
C ILE A 311 -3.70 3.63 -16.30
N ARG A 312 -2.68 4.50 -16.26
CA ARG A 312 -1.44 4.29 -17.02
C ARG A 312 -0.75 3.00 -16.61
N GLU A 313 -0.62 2.76 -15.28
CA GLU A 313 -0.03 1.54 -14.73
C GLU A 313 -0.85 0.28 -15.07
N ALA A 314 -2.17 0.33 -14.87
CA ALA A 314 -3.06 -0.80 -15.16
C ALA A 314 -3.09 -1.13 -16.66
N SER A 315 -3.15 -0.10 -17.52
CA SER A 315 -3.12 -0.28 -18.99
C SER A 315 -1.82 -0.94 -19.45
N ALA A 316 -0.69 -0.52 -18.89
CA ALA A 316 0.62 -1.12 -19.22
C ALA A 316 0.73 -2.57 -18.68
N ARG A 317 0.21 -2.84 -17.47
CA ARG A 317 0.28 -4.16 -16.84
C ARG A 317 -0.59 -5.20 -17.54
N HIS A 318 -1.78 -4.81 -17.96
CA HIS A 318 -2.77 -5.72 -18.55
C HIS A 318 -2.79 -5.69 -20.09
N ASP A 319 -1.91 -4.89 -20.73
CA ASP A 319 -1.89 -4.66 -22.20
C ASP A 319 -3.29 -4.29 -22.72
N ARG A 320 -3.96 -3.36 -22.04
CA ARG A 320 -5.31 -2.90 -22.35
C ARG A 320 -5.32 -1.43 -22.73
N ALA A 321 -5.83 -1.13 -23.92
CA ALA A 321 -6.06 0.25 -24.32
C ALA A 321 -7.18 0.86 -23.47
N PHE A 322 -6.95 2.04 -22.90
CA PHE A 322 -7.92 2.80 -22.14
C PHE A 322 -8.26 4.12 -22.86
N VAL A 323 -9.53 4.40 -23.08
CA VAL A 323 -9.99 5.56 -23.85
C VAL A 323 -10.19 6.81 -22.96
N GLY A 324 -10.48 6.62 -21.67
CA GLY A 324 -10.67 7.72 -20.72
C GLY A 324 -11.88 7.53 -19.79
N ILE A 325 -12.05 8.49 -18.89
CA ILE A 325 -13.17 8.58 -17.95
C ILE A 325 -14.04 9.78 -18.32
N SER A 326 -15.36 9.66 -18.18
CA SER A 326 -16.27 10.79 -18.38
C SER A 326 -16.15 11.79 -17.21
N GLY A 327 -16.42 13.07 -17.45
CA GLY A 327 -16.38 14.08 -16.39
C GLY A 327 -17.38 13.83 -15.26
N GLU A 328 -18.50 13.17 -15.55
CA GLU A 328 -19.48 12.77 -14.55
C GLU A 328 -18.94 11.62 -13.68
N ALA A 329 -18.35 10.59 -14.29
CA ALA A 329 -17.71 9.50 -13.57
C ALA A 329 -16.55 9.99 -12.68
N MET A 330 -15.73 10.91 -13.18
CA MET A 330 -14.65 11.50 -12.40
C MET A 330 -15.17 12.27 -11.17
N ARG A 331 -16.27 13.03 -11.31
CA ARG A 331 -16.89 13.72 -10.16
C ARG A 331 -17.37 12.74 -9.10
N ILE A 332 -18.02 11.64 -9.48
CA ILE A 332 -18.47 10.61 -8.56
C ILE A 332 -17.28 10.03 -7.78
N ILE A 333 -16.16 9.75 -8.48
CA ILE A 333 -14.93 9.25 -7.88
C ILE A 333 -14.32 10.29 -6.91
N GLN A 334 -14.33 11.58 -7.25
CA GLN A 334 -13.82 12.65 -6.38
C GLN A 334 -14.69 12.90 -5.15
N ASP A 335 -16.01 12.78 -5.27
CA ASP A 335 -16.94 13.06 -4.19
C ASP A 335 -16.96 11.96 -3.11
N HIS A 336 -16.57 10.74 -3.47
CA HIS A 336 -16.54 9.61 -2.54
C HIS A 336 -15.49 9.77 -1.42
N ASP A 337 -15.76 9.22 -0.24
CA ASP A 337 -14.91 9.39 0.96
C ASP A 337 -13.71 8.44 1.04
N TRP A 338 -13.69 7.37 0.27
CA TRP A 338 -12.60 6.40 0.17
C TRP A 338 -12.13 5.85 1.52
N PRO A 339 -12.91 5.06 2.25
CA PRO A 339 -12.50 4.50 3.54
C PRO A 339 -11.24 3.62 3.46
N GLY A 340 -10.98 2.97 2.32
CA GLY A 340 -9.73 2.25 2.03
C GLY A 340 -8.67 3.10 1.33
N ASN A 341 -8.88 4.43 1.26
CA ASN A 341 -7.95 5.43 0.74
C ASN A 341 -7.41 5.11 -0.67
N VAL A 342 -6.13 5.31 -0.89
CA VAL A 342 -5.47 5.10 -2.19
C VAL A 342 -5.50 3.64 -2.64
N ARG A 343 -5.48 2.69 -1.68
CA ARG A 343 -5.57 1.26 -1.99
C ARG A 343 -6.91 0.90 -2.62
N GLU A 344 -8.01 1.40 -2.06
CA GLU A 344 -9.36 1.19 -2.58
C GLU A 344 -9.55 1.86 -3.96
N LEU A 345 -9.10 3.11 -4.09
CA LEU A 345 -9.14 3.82 -5.37
C LEU A 345 -8.35 3.09 -6.46
N ARG A 346 -7.14 2.60 -6.16
CA ARG A 346 -6.32 1.83 -7.10
C ARG A 346 -7.04 0.57 -7.56
N ASN A 347 -7.62 -0.19 -6.63
CA ASN A 347 -8.36 -1.42 -6.93
C ASN A 347 -9.58 -1.14 -7.83
N LEU A 348 -10.31 -0.05 -7.56
CA LEU A 348 -11.42 0.36 -8.43
C LEU A 348 -10.94 0.67 -9.84
N VAL A 349 -9.88 1.49 -9.98
CA VAL A 349 -9.34 1.89 -11.30
C VAL A 349 -8.83 0.67 -12.06
N GLU A 350 -8.10 -0.23 -11.42
CA GLU A 350 -7.61 -1.47 -12.03
C GLU A 350 -8.78 -2.35 -12.51
N SER A 351 -9.81 -2.50 -11.70
CA SER A 351 -11.05 -3.22 -12.08
C SER A 351 -11.73 -2.57 -13.31
N MET A 352 -11.84 -1.25 -13.34
CA MET A 352 -12.43 -0.54 -14.47
C MET A 352 -11.64 -0.74 -15.78
N VAL A 353 -10.30 -0.69 -15.72
CA VAL A 353 -9.44 -0.91 -16.90
C VAL A 353 -9.58 -2.34 -17.42
N VAL A 354 -9.68 -3.33 -16.53
CA VAL A 354 -9.81 -4.75 -16.91
C VAL A 354 -11.20 -5.05 -17.49
N LEU A 355 -12.27 -4.50 -16.89
CA LEU A 355 -13.65 -4.83 -17.26
C LEU A 355 -14.20 -4.02 -18.43
N ALA A 356 -13.59 -2.88 -18.77
CA ALA A 356 -14.06 -2.00 -19.85
C ALA A 356 -12.99 -1.69 -20.91
N PRO A 357 -12.36 -2.71 -21.54
CA PRO A 357 -11.29 -2.48 -22.48
C PRO A 357 -11.79 -1.74 -23.73
N GLY A 358 -11.02 -0.72 -24.15
CA GLY A 358 -11.26 0.01 -25.41
C GLY A 358 -12.45 0.93 -25.41
N ARG A 359 -13.12 1.19 -24.28
CA ARG A 359 -14.23 2.15 -24.18
C ARG A 359 -14.02 3.17 -23.07
N ARG A 360 -14.73 4.27 -23.16
CA ARG A 360 -14.76 5.30 -22.12
C ARG A 360 -15.57 4.83 -20.92
N ILE A 361 -15.07 5.06 -19.70
CA ILE A 361 -15.79 4.79 -18.46
C ILE A 361 -16.85 5.88 -18.25
N GLU A 362 -18.10 5.46 -18.08
CA GLU A 362 -19.25 6.31 -17.77
C GLU A 362 -19.68 6.15 -16.31
N ALA A 363 -20.54 7.04 -15.82
CA ALA A 363 -21.07 6.98 -14.45
C ALA A 363 -21.74 5.63 -14.11
N LYS A 364 -22.39 4.99 -15.07
CA LYS A 364 -23.03 3.68 -14.91
C LYS A 364 -22.05 2.53 -14.66
N ASP A 365 -20.78 2.69 -15.06
CA ASP A 365 -19.74 1.66 -14.90
C ASP A 365 -19.11 1.68 -13.49
N ILE A 366 -19.38 2.75 -12.72
CA ILE A 366 -18.95 2.86 -11.34
C ILE A 366 -19.90 2.04 -10.45
N PRO A 367 -19.39 1.23 -9.52
CA PRO A 367 -20.22 0.46 -8.59
C PRO A 367 -21.24 1.32 -7.85
N ASP A 368 -22.43 0.78 -7.61
CA ASP A 368 -23.53 1.51 -6.96
C ASP A 368 -23.18 1.97 -5.54
N GLU A 369 -22.30 1.26 -4.85
CA GLU A 369 -21.83 1.60 -3.50
C GLU A 369 -21.04 2.92 -3.49
N ILE A 370 -20.33 3.22 -4.56
CA ILE A 370 -19.57 4.47 -4.74
C ILE A 370 -20.47 5.56 -5.32
N ARG A 371 -21.36 5.20 -6.23
CA ARG A 371 -22.28 6.11 -6.91
C ARG A 371 -23.35 6.67 -5.98
N TYR A 372 -23.83 5.84 -5.07
CA TYR A 372 -24.85 6.17 -4.10
C TYR A 372 -24.33 5.91 -2.69
N PRO A 373 -23.53 6.84 -2.11
CA PRO A 373 -23.05 6.65 -0.75
C PRO A 373 -24.28 6.54 0.17
N ARG A 374 -24.53 5.33 0.67
CA ARG A 374 -25.56 5.11 1.67
C ARG A 374 -25.19 6.00 2.84
N SER A 375 -26.06 6.97 3.16
CA SER A 375 -25.94 7.77 4.37
C SER A 375 -25.60 6.83 5.54
N ARG A 376 -24.54 7.13 6.28
CA ARG A 376 -24.04 6.41 7.47
C ARG A 376 -25.17 6.29 8.50
N GLY A 377 -26.07 5.35 8.29
CA GLY A 377 -27.14 5.00 9.18
C GLY A 377 -27.29 3.49 9.18
N LEU A 378 -26.86 2.89 10.29
CA LEU A 378 -27.03 1.49 10.66
C LEU A 378 -26.05 0.51 9.98
N LEU A 379 -24.99 0.18 10.72
CA LEU A 379 -24.41 -1.16 10.67
C LEU A 379 -25.55 -2.17 10.63
N PRO A 380 -25.51 -3.21 9.76
CA PRO A 380 -26.45 -4.31 9.91
C PRO A 380 -26.30 -4.82 11.34
N ALA A 381 -27.33 -4.65 12.14
CA ALA A 381 -27.41 -5.36 13.41
C ALA A 381 -27.22 -6.85 13.10
N PRO A 382 -26.51 -7.62 13.95
CA PRO A 382 -26.39 -9.05 13.76
C PRO A 382 -27.79 -9.61 13.62
N ILE A 383 -28.06 -10.30 12.50
CA ILE A 383 -29.32 -10.98 12.22
C ILE A 383 -29.40 -12.17 13.17
N ALA A 384 -29.75 -11.89 14.43
CA ALA A 384 -30.25 -12.86 15.36
C ALA A 384 -31.61 -12.32 15.84
N THR A 385 -32.69 -12.80 15.25
CA THR A 385 -34.12 -12.56 15.54
C THR A 385 -34.89 -11.78 14.48
N ALA A 386 -35.03 -12.32 13.27
CA ALA A 386 -36.18 -12.01 12.42
C ALA A 386 -36.53 -13.19 11.48
N ILE A 387 -36.61 -14.39 12.05
CA ILE A 387 -37.34 -15.50 11.42
C ILE A 387 -38.63 -15.66 12.23
N THR A 388 -39.55 -14.74 12.03
CA THR A 388 -41.01 -15.00 12.21
C THR A 388 -41.73 -13.81 11.58
N GLN A 389 -42.52 -14.12 10.55
CA GLN A 389 -43.48 -13.28 9.85
C GLN A 389 -42.96 -12.42 8.68
N ALA A 390 -42.92 -13.02 7.51
CA ALA A 390 -43.46 -12.43 6.29
C ALA A 390 -43.72 -13.57 5.29
N GLY A 391 -44.99 -13.82 5.11
CA GLY A 391 -45.48 -14.65 4.02
C GLY A 391 -45.33 -13.95 2.68
N ALA A 392 -45.22 -14.78 1.67
CA ALA A 392 -45.59 -14.61 0.26
C ALA A 392 -45.61 -13.19 -0.30
N ASP A 393 -44.58 -12.82 -1.07
CA ASP A 393 -44.64 -12.37 -2.46
C ASP A 393 -43.30 -11.86 -2.98
N GLY A 394 -42.93 -12.23 -4.20
CA GLY A 394 -42.04 -11.48 -5.05
C GLY A 394 -40.60 -12.05 -5.18
N GLY A 395 -40.34 -12.72 -6.29
CA GLY A 395 -39.05 -13.18 -6.76
C GLY A 395 -37.92 -12.14 -6.67
N GLY A 396 -37.08 -12.29 -5.67
CA GLY A 396 -35.88 -11.50 -5.46
C GLY A 396 -34.64 -12.26 -5.91
N SER A 397 -33.96 -11.75 -6.89
CA SER A 397 -32.78 -12.28 -7.55
C SER A 397 -31.66 -12.63 -6.55
N LEU A 398 -31.15 -13.84 -6.64
CA LEU A 398 -29.92 -14.35 -5.98
C LEU A 398 -28.62 -13.62 -6.43
N ARG A 399 -28.73 -12.50 -7.11
CA ARG A 399 -27.60 -11.76 -7.72
C ARG A 399 -26.66 -11.07 -6.73
N PRO A 400 -27.10 -10.45 -5.60
CA PRO A 400 -26.18 -9.72 -4.72
C PRO A 400 -25.20 -10.62 -3.96
N GLU A 401 -25.65 -11.81 -3.56
CA GLU A 401 -24.81 -12.74 -2.79
C GLU A 401 -23.76 -13.42 -3.67
N LEU A 402 -24.12 -13.80 -4.89
CA LEU A 402 -23.19 -14.34 -5.88
C LEU A 402 -22.17 -13.28 -6.33
N GLU A 403 -22.57 -12.03 -6.46
CA GLU A 403 -21.68 -10.94 -6.82
C GLU A 403 -20.69 -10.62 -5.70
N PHE A 404 -21.11 -10.68 -4.43
CA PHE A 404 -20.23 -10.56 -3.27
C PHE A 404 -19.21 -11.70 -3.21
N VAL A 405 -19.65 -12.96 -3.38
CA VAL A 405 -18.75 -14.13 -3.42
C VAL A 405 -17.76 -14.03 -4.59
N PHE A 406 -18.22 -13.59 -5.76
CA PHE A 406 -17.35 -13.42 -6.92
C PHE A 406 -16.30 -12.31 -6.70
N ARG A 407 -16.68 -11.18 -6.12
CA ARG A 407 -15.75 -10.10 -5.73
C ARG A 407 -14.72 -10.57 -4.71
N THR A 408 -15.16 -11.34 -3.71
CA THR A 408 -14.24 -11.88 -2.70
C THR A 408 -13.25 -12.86 -3.31
N LEU A 409 -13.68 -13.69 -4.27
CA LEU A 409 -12.80 -14.61 -5.00
C LEU A 409 -11.82 -13.87 -5.92
N VAL A 410 -12.24 -12.79 -6.56
CA VAL A 410 -11.35 -11.95 -7.39
C VAL A 410 -10.30 -11.27 -6.52
N ASN A 411 -10.68 -10.69 -5.40
CA ASN A 411 -9.75 -10.06 -4.45
C ASN A 411 -8.74 -11.08 -3.90
N LEU A 412 -9.22 -12.27 -3.49
CA LEU A 412 -8.35 -13.35 -3.00
C LEU A 412 -7.37 -13.82 -4.08
N ARG A 413 -7.79 -13.87 -5.35
CA ARG A 413 -6.91 -14.23 -6.45
C ARG A 413 -5.85 -13.17 -6.70
N MET A 414 -6.19 -11.89 -6.58
CA MET A 414 -5.23 -10.79 -6.72
C MET A 414 -4.20 -10.81 -5.59
N ASP A 415 -4.64 -11.03 -4.34
CA ASP A 415 -3.75 -11.16 -3.19
C ASP A 415 -2.78 -12.35 -3.34
N ILE A 416 -3.25 -13.48 -3.89
CA ILE A 416 -2.43 -14.66 -4.17
C ILE A 416 -1.42 -14.37 -5.30
N ASP A 417 -1.80 -13.63 -6.34
CA ASP A 417 -0.90 -13.28 -7.44
C ASP A 417 0.15 -12.24 -7.01
N ASP A 418 -0.17 -11.34 -6.11
CA ASP A 418 0.78 -10.40 -5.49
C ASP A 418 1.76 -11.15 -4.57
N LEU A 419 1.26 -12.07 -3.75
CA LEU A 419 2.08 -12.92 -2.87
C LEU A 419 3.04 -13.81 -3.70
N ARG A 420 2.59 -14.33 -4.84
CA ARG A 420 3.44 -15.08 -5.77
C ARG A 420 4.55 -14.23 -6.36
N ARG A 421 4.25 -12.98 -6.78
CA ARG A 421 5.25 -12.06 -7.33
C ARG A 421 6.30 -11.65 -6.29
N ASP A 422 5.87 -11.42 -5.05
CA ASP A 422 6.78 -11.09 -3.96
C ASP A 422 7.65 -12.31 -3.60
N PHE A 423 7.08 -13.52 -3.64
CA PHE A 423 7.83 -14.76 -3.44
C PHE A 423 8.83 -15.03 -4.58
N ASP A 424 8.45 -14.80 -5.83
CA ASP A 424 9.33 -14.95 -6.99
C ASP A 424 10.46 -13.90 -6.96
N ARG A 425 10.16 -12.67 -6.52
CA ARG A 425 11.18 -11.62 -6.33
C ARG A 425 12.16 -11.98 -5.21
N TYR A 426 11.66 -12.50 -4.09
CA TYR A 426 12.48 -12.99 -2.99
C TYR A 426 13.39 -14.16 -3.41
N ARG A 427 12.88 -15.06 -4.25
CA ARG A 427 13.61 -16.22 -4.77
C ARG A 427 14.71 -15.85 -5.77
N VAL A 428 14.55 -14.78 -6.53
CA VAL A 428 15.55 -14.29 -7.50
C VAL A 428 16.70 -13.56 -6.79
N GLU A 429 16.44 -12.99 -5.61
CA GLU A 429 17.47 -12.28 -4.83
C GLU A 429 18.35 -13.21 -3.98
N GLU A 430 17.90 -14.44 -3.65
CA GLU A 430 18.66 -15.33 -2.74
C GLU A 430 19.56 -16.37 -3.43
N ASP A 431 19.37 -16.72 -4.72
CA ASP A 431 20.29 -17.69 -5.35
C ASP A 431 20.27 -17.65 -6.90
N PRO A 432 21.36 -17.14 -7.56
CA PRO A 432 21.47 -17.18 -9.02
C PRO A 432 21.87 -18.56 -9.58
N GLY A 433 21.76 -19.65 -8.85
CA GLY A 433 22.36 -20.92 -9.20
C GLY A 433 21.61 -22.22 -8.89
N LEU A 434 20.29 -22.29 -8.83
CA LEU A 434 19.59 -23.55 -8.63
C LEU A 434 18.46 -23.82 -9.65
N VAL A 435 18.84 -24.67 -10.61
CA VAL A 435 18.06 -25.80 -11.21
C VAL A 435 16.63 -25.51 -11.68
N GLU A 436 16.49 -25.50 -13.00
CA GLU A 436 15.23 -25.76 -13.71
C GLU A 436 14.48 -26.95 -13.10
N LEU A 437 13.35 -26.69 -12.47
CA LEU A 437 12.35 -27.70 -12.21
C LEU A 437 11.63 -28.02 -13.53
N PRO A 438 11.37 -29.30 -13.85
CA PRO A 438 10.73 -29.70 -15.09
C PRO A 438 9.35 -29.04 -15.19
N SER A 439 9.11 -28.44 -16.33
CA SER A 439 7.83 -27.87 -16.76
C SER A 439 6.70 -28.88 -16.48
N ARG A 440 5.86 -28.57 -15.52
CA ARG A 440 4.63 -29.31 -15.28
C ARG A 440 3.75 -29.08 -16.49
N GLU A 441 3.53 -30.13 -17.25
CA GLU A 441 2.61 -30.18 -18.38
C GLU A 441 1.31 -29.47 -17.99
N VAL A 442 1.03 -28.41 -18.72
CA VAL A 442 -0.27 -27.73 -18.71
C VAL A 442 -1.28 -28.79 -19.13
N PHE A 443 -2.19 -29.14 -18.26
CA PHE A 443 -3.37 -29.89 -18.60
C PHE A 443 -4.11 -29.12 -19.69
N SER A 444 -3.85 -29.51 -20.94
CA SER A 444 -4.62 -29.11 -22.11
C SER A 444 -5.95 -29.82 -22.02
N GLY A 445 -6.93 -29.21 -21.41
CA GLY A 445 -8.32 -29.59 -21.61
C GLY A 445 -8.68 -29.32 -23.07
N PRO A 446 -9.57 -30.13 -23.66
CA PRO A 446 -9.84 -30.07 -25.09
C PRO A 446 -10.37 -28.72 -25.52
N SER A 447 -9.74 -28.19 -26.56
CA SER A 447 -10.10 -26.93 -27.22
C SER A 447 -11.47 -27.04 -27.88
N HIS A 448 -12.24 -25.95 -27.70
CA HIS A 448 -13.35 -25.54 -28.57
C HIS A 448 -14.58 -26.44 -28.69
N GLY A 449 -15.52 -26.27 -27.76
CA GLY A 449 -16.95 -26.42 -28.03
C GLY A 449 -17.60 -25.04 -27.82
N SER A 450 -18.17 -24.52 -28.91
CA SER A 450 -18.91 -23.27 -28.98
C SER A 450 -20.06 -23.24 -27.98
N TRP A 451 -19.97 -22.40 -26.96
CA TRP A 451 -21.11 -22.03 -26.12
C TRP A 451 -21.89 -20.89 -26.81
N GLN A 452 -22.56 -21.24 -27.90
CA GLN A 452 -23.62 -20.40 -28.45
C GLN A 452 -24.95 -21.09 -28.13
N ASN A 453 -25.81 -20.36 -27.43
CA ASN A 453 -27.23 -20.64 -27.20
C ASN A 453 -27.56 -21.95 -26.45
N ALA A 454 -27.44 -21.95 -25.14
CA ALA A 454 -28.31 -22.73 -24.29
C ALA A 454 -29.50 -21.87 -23.90
N ASP A 455 -30.63 -22.18 -24.51
CA ASP A 455 -31.93 -21.59 -24.26
C ASP A 455 -32.37 -21.88 -22.83
N LEU A 456 -32.51 -20.84 -22.00
CA LEU A 456 -32.92 -20.94 -20.59
C LEU A 456 -34.42 -21.14 -20.39
N SER A 457 -35.15 -21.56 -21.43
CA SER A 457 -36.62 -21.71 -21.40
C SER A 457 -37.14 -23.08 -21.02
N GLU A 458 -36.26 -24.07 -20.76
CA GLU A 458 -36.69 -25.45 -20.42
C GLU A 458 -36.62 -25.84 -18.93
N TRP A 459 -36.35 -24.89 -18.01
CA TRP A 459 -36.27 -25.21 -16.59
C TRP A 459 -37.50 -24.79 -15.74
N ASP A 460 -38.53 -24.26 -16.37
CA ASP A 460 -39.74 -23.74 -15.67
C ASP A 460 -41.01 -24.59 -15.80
N SER A 461 -40.87 -25.87 -16.17
CA SER A 461 -42.06 -26.72 -16.21
C SER A 461 -41.78 -28.14 -15.74
N GLU A 462 -41.62 -28.33 -14.45
CA GLU A 462 -41.93 -29.60 -13.74
C GLU A 462 -41.58 -29.47 -12.27
N ASN A 463 -42.48 -28.90 -11.47
CA ASN A 463 -42.73 -29.27 -10.09
C ASN A 463 -44.02 -28.62 -9.58
N SER A 464 -45.12 -29.20 -10.00
CA SER A 464 -46.39 -29.03 -9.30
C SER A 464 -46.80 -30.38 -8.74
N ALA A 465 -46.85 -30.42 -7.41
CA ALA A 465 -47.65 -31.28 -6.56
C ALA A 465 -47.61 -32.80 -6.80
N GLU A 466 -47.10 -33.51 -5.80
CA GLU A 466 -47.88 -34.59 -5.16
C GLU A 466 -47.21 -35.02 -3.85
N THR A 467 -47.88 -34.78 -2.78
CA THR A 467 -47.68 -35.38 -1.45
C THR A 467 -47.84 -36.89 -1.54
N ARG A 468 -46.78 -37.65 -1.26
CA ARG A 468 -46.91 -39.08 -0.93
C ARG A 468 -45.97 -39.49 0.19
N GLU A 469 -46.56 -40.16 1.12
CA GLU A 469 -46.02 -40.77 2.33
C GLU A 469 -44.80 -41.69 2.04
N VAL A 470 -43.88 -41.64 2.99
CA VAL A 470 -42.65 -42.40 3.07
C VAL A 470 -42.91 -43.84 3.42
N PRO A 471 -42.26 -44.83 2.79
CA PRO A 471 -41.80 -46.00 3.49
C PRO A 471 -40.27 -45.96 3.67
N SER A 472 -39.90 -46.10 4.94
CA SER A 472 -38.52 -46.29 5.39
C SER A 472 -37.86 -47.49 4.73
N THR A 473 -36.82 -47.27 3.96
CA THR A 473 -35.78 -48.27 3.72
C THR A 473 -34.46 -47.53 3.53
N GLN A 474 -33.55 -47.76 4.45
CA GLN A 474 -32.16 -47.29 4.40
C GLN A 474 -31.44 -47.89 3.19
N PRO A 475 -30.60 -47.09 2.49
CA PRO A 475 -29.36 -47.62 1.93
C PRO A 475 -28.20 -47.22 2.84
N ALA A 476 -27.32 -48.17 3.06
CA ALA A 476 -26.08 -48.05 3.79
C ALA A 476 -25.20 -46.95 3.14
N ASP A 477 -24.99 -45.85 3.83
CA ASP A 477 -23.95 -44.89 3.55
C ASP A 477 -22.64 -45.39 4.17
N GLU A 478 -21.89 -46.17 3.40
CA GLU A 478 -20.53 -46.56 3.74
C GLU A 478 -19.60 -45.37 3.55
N GLY A 479 -19.04 -44.84 4.65
CA GLY A 479 -17.83 -44.01 4.60
C GLY A 479 -18.00 -42.46 4.75
N LEU A 480 -19.15 -41.96 5.15
CA LEU A 480 -19.37 -40.52 5.35
C LEU A 480 -19.63 -40.16 6.83
N VAL A 481 -18.77 -39.32 7.42
CA VAL A 481 -19.04 -38.69 8.73
C VAL A 481 -19.97 -37.50 8.53
N ILE A 482 -21.22 -37.60 8.98
CA ILE A 482 -22.21 -36.53 8.85
C ILE A 482 -22.17 -35.65 10.11
N TYR A 483 -21.69 -34.40 9.97
CA TYR A 483 -21.76 -33.43 11.03
C TYR A 483 -23.21 -33.05 11.32
N ARG A 484 -23.65 -33.22 12.58
CA ARG A 484 -24.96 -32.78 13.06
C ARG A 484 -24.79 -31.58 13.98
N SER A 485 -25.63 -30.57 13.81
CA SER A 485 -25.61 -29.39 14.65
C SER A 485 -25.73 -29.76 16.14
N GLY A 486 -24.66 -29.44 16.92
CA GLY A 486 -24.56 -29.76 18.36
C GLY A 486 -23.52 -30.82 18.69
N MET A 487 -22.86 -31.46 17.71
CA MET A 487 -21.71 -32.36 17.95
C MET A 487 -20.45 -31.55 18.27
N THR A 488 -19.70 -32.02 19.25
CA THR A 488 -18.38 -31.48 19.59
C THR A 488 -17.32 -32.03 18.63
N MET A 489 -16.17 -31.35 18.47
CA MET A 489 -15.06 -31.82 17.64
C MET A 489 -14.54 -33.20 18.08
N ASP A 490 -14.52 -33.48 19.39
CA ASP A 490 -14.11 -34.77 19.94
C ASP A 490 -15.05 -35.92 19.51
N GLU A 491 -16.33 -35.64 19.37
CA GLU A 491 -17.32 -36.62 18.88
C GLU A 491 -17.16 -36.90 17.39
N VAL A 492 -16.87 -35.86 16.59
CA VAL A 492 -16.59 -36.00 15.15
C VAL A 492 -15.29 -36.77 14.91
N GLU A 493 -14.23 -36.49 15.67
CA GLU A 493 -12.97 -37.25 15.61
C GLU A 493 -13.16 -38.72 15.97
N LYS A 494 -13.91 -38.99 17.02
CA LYS A 494 -14.19 -40.35 17.45
C LYS A 494 -14.96 -41.16 16.42
N GLU A 495 -15.94 -40.52 15.77
CA GLU A 495 -16.74 -41.16 14.70
C GLU A 495 -15.90 -41.40 13.43
N ALA A 496 -15.02 -40.45 13.06
CA ALA A 496 -14.07 -40.60 11.97
C ALA A 496 -13.07 -41.74 12.23
N ILE A 497 -12.52 -41.86 13.44
CA ILE A 497 -11.61 -42.95 13.83
C ILE A 497 -12.32 -44.30 13.80
N GLN A 498 -13.57 -44.37 14.25
CA GLN A 498 -14.35 -45.64 14.23
C GLN A 498 -14.64 -46.10 12.80
N LEU A 499 -15.06 -45.20 11.91
CA LEU A 499 -15.32 -45.51 10.51
C LEU A 499 -14.07 -45.98 9.79
N THR A 500 -12.96 -45.25 9.96
CA THR A 500 -11.68 -45.62 9.32
C THR A 500 -11.14 -46.98 9.86
N LEU A 501 -11.29 -47.24 11.15
CA LEU A 501 -10.95 -48.55 11.72
C LEU A 501 -11.79 -49.72 11.14
N GLN A 502 -13.08 -49.47 10.85
CA GLN A 502 -13.93 -50.46 10.18
C GLN A 502 -13.51 -50.68 8.74
N GLU A 503 -13.20 -49.62 7.98
CA GLU A 503 -12.73 -49.71 6.59
C GLU A 503 -11.42 -50.51 6.45
N VAL A 504 -10.46 -50.32 7.38
CA VAL A 504 -9.17 -51.02 7.33
C VAL A 504 -9.15 -52.34 8.09
N GLY A 505 -10.33 -52.87 8.45
CA GLY A 505 -10.47 -54.19 9.09
C GLY A 505 -9.82 -54.27 10.48
N GLY A 506 -9.85 -53.20 11.27
CA GLY A 506 -9.32 -53.13 12.64
C GLY A 506 -7.81 -52.90 12.75
N ASN A 507 -7.13 -52.58 11.65
CA ASN A 507 -5.68 -52.32 11.64
C ASN A 507 -5.38 -50.88 12.06
N ARG A 508 -5.06 -50.67 13.35
CA ARG A 508 -4.81 -49.39 13.96
C ARG A 508 -3.71 -48.56 13.28
N ARG A 509 -2.64 -49.24 12.80
CA ARG A 509 -1.52 -48.56 12.16
C ARG A 509 -1.90 -47.98 10.79
N LYS A 510 -2.68 -48.72 9.99
CA LYS A 510 -3.20 -48.23 8.72
C LYS A 510 -4.26 -47.14 8.91
N ALA A 511 -5.12 -47.24 9.91
CA ALA A 511 -6.10 -46.23 10.24
C ALA A 511 -5.43 -44.92 10.68
N ALA A 512 -4.40 -44.97 11.53
CA ALA A 512 -3.62 -43.82 11.95
C ALA A 512 -2.89 -43.13 10.78
N GLU A 513 -2.36 -43.90 9.84
CA GLU A 513 -1.70 -43.41 8.63
C GLU A 513 -2.69 -42.69 7.68
N GLN A 514 -3.91 -43.25 7.49
CA GLN A 514 -4.98 -42.64 6.69
C GLN A 514 -5.52 -41.35 7.31
N LEU A 515 -5.65 -41.27 8.63
CA LEU A 515 -6.15 -40.12 9.35
C LEU A 515 -5.06 -39.07 9.65
N GLY A 516 -3.78 -39.35 9.41
CA GLY A 516 -2.66 -38.46 9.71
C GLY A 516 -2.42 -38.24 11.20
N ILE A 517 -2.84 -39.17 12.08
CA ILE A 517 -2.73 -39.08 13.55
C ILE A 517 -1.75 -40.11 14.09
N GLY A 518 -1.31 -39.95 15.34
CA GLY A 518 -0.39 -40.89 16.00
C GLY A 518 -1.07 -42.20 16.38
N GLU A 519 -0.37 -43.37 16.24
CA GLU A 519 -0.87 -44.70 16.58
C GLU A 519 -1.37 -44.86 18.03
N ARG A 520 -1.02 -43.91 18.92
CA ARG A 520 -1.40 -43.90 20.35
C ARG A 520 -2.55 -42.92 20.67
N THR A 521 -3.02 -42.19 19.70
CA THR A 521 -4.20 -41.31 19.83
C THR A 521 -5.46 -42.12 19.59
#